data_d24de1cf77c5bb09720949199cf2c183
#
_entry.id   d24de1cf77c5bb09720949199cf2c183
#
_cell.length_a   1.000
_cell.length_b   1.000
_cell.length_c   1.000
_cell.angle_alpha   90.00
_cell.angle_beta   90.00
_cell.angle_gamma   90.00
#
_symmetry.space_group_name_H-M   'P 1'
#
loop_
_entity.id
_entity.type
_entity.pdbx_description
1 polymer ?
#
loop_
_entity_poly.entity_id
_entity_poly.type
_entity_poly.pdbx_seq_one_letter_code
_entity_poly.pdbx_strand_id
1 'polypeptide(L)'
;MIKKSVISLVSYDANRFLAKSIERYYEYVDEIVLGIDKDRVTWSGNPFEIDEEALWNELSNIDGDSKITIIEEDFHQSKVAIENDNYERNFLKGECSNDWVFSFDADEMLV
;
A
#
# COMPACT_ATOMS: atom_id res chain seq x y z
N MET A 1 22.75 8.13 7.74
CA MET A 1 22.11 7.04 6.99
C MET A 1 20.80 7.53 6.40
N ILE A 2 20.57 7.27 5.13
CA ILE A 2 19.33 7.66 4.45
C ILE A 2 18.25 6.66 4.81
N LYS A 3 17.14 7.15 5.38
CA LYS A 3 15.98 6.31 5.68
C LYS A 3 14.96 6.39 4.56
N LYS A 4 14.36 5.26 4.23
CA LYS A 4 13.47 5.11 3.08
C LYS A 4 12.11 4.60 3.52
N SER A 5 11.07 5.26 3.03
CA SER A 5 9.68 4.81 3.18
C SER A 5 9.14 4.33 1.84
N VAL A 6 8.27 3.35 1.87
CA VAL A 6 7.53 2.87 0.70
C VAL A 6 6.05 3.06 0.96
N ILE A 7 5.32 3.57 -0.02
CA ILE A 7 3.87 3.55 -0.02
C ILE A 7 3.38 2.55 -1.05
N SER A 8 2.32 1.84 -0.75
CA SER A 8 1.68 0.92 -1.67
C SER A 8 0.18 0.91 -1.44
N LEU A 9 -0.56 0.54 -2.46
CA LEU A 9 -2.01 0.61 -2.47
C LEU A 9 -2.58 -0.79 -2.44
N VAL A 10 -3.53 -1.02 -1.54
CA VAL A 10 -4.22 -2.31 -1.42
C VAL A 10 -5.48 -2.27 -2.29
N SER A 11 -5.55 -3.13 -3.28
CA SER A 11 -6.65 -3.19 -4.23
C SER A 11 -6.98 -4.65 -4.57
N TYR A 12 -7.67 -4.87 -5.68
CA TYR A 12 -8.19 -6.19 -6.08
C TYR A 12 -7.10 -7.27 -6.26
N ASP A 13 -5.87 -6.88 -6.54
CA ASP A 13 -4.76 -7.80 -6.79
C ASP A 13 -3.89 -8.07 -5.53
N ALA A 14 -4.30 -7.56 -4.37
CA ALA A 14 -3.48 -7.60 -3.16
C ALA A 14 -3.16 -9.04 -2.70
N ASN A 15 -4.13 -9.94 -2.73
CA ASN A 15 -3.90 -11.33 -2.32
C ASN A 15 -2.89 -12.05 -3.21
N ARG A 16 -2.78 -11.62 -4.47
CA ARG A 16 -1.89 -12.27 -5.43
C ARG A 16 -0.46 -11.74 -5.38
N PHE A 17 -0.29 -10.43 -5.21
CA PHE A 17 0.99 -9.78 -5.43
C PHE A 17 1.57 -9.05 -4.24
N LEU A 18 0.74 -8.49 -3.34
CA LEU A 18 1.22 -7.52 -2.37
C LEU A 18 2.27 -8.08 -1.41
N ALA A 19 2.00 -9.20 -0.78
CA ALA A 19 2.93 -9.81 0.17
C ALA A 19 4.26 -10.17 -0.50
N LYS A 20 4.19 -10.72 -1.71
CA LYS A 20 5.40 -11.09 -2.47
C LYS A 20 6.22 -9.87 -2.87
N SER A 21 5.57 -8.79 -3.26
CA SER A 21 6.22 -7.53 -3.58
C SER A 21 6.94 -6.95 -2.36
N ILE A 22 6.24 -6.87 -1.24
CA ILE A 22 6.80 -6.36 0.01
C ILE A 22 8.00 -7.21 0.47
N GLU A 23 7.88 -8.53 0.41
CA GLU A 23 8.93 -9.45 0.82
C GLU A 23 10.25 -9.18 0.09
N ARG A 24 10.19 -8.74 -1.17
CA ARG A 24 11.37 -8.47 -1.97
C ARG A 24 12.12 -7.22 -1.54
N TYR A 25 11.43 -6.19 -1.04
CA TYR A 25 12.10 -4.94 -0.65
C TYR A 25 12.13 -4.69 0.86
N TYR A 26 11.54 -5.56 1.64
CA TYR A 26 11.34 -5.35 3.09
C TYR A 26 12.64 -5.01 3.83
N GLU A 27 13.73 -5.74 3.54
CA GLU A 27 15.01 -5.51 4.22
C GLU A 27 15.68 -4.19 3.84
N TYR A 28 15.34 -3.62 2.69
CA TYR A 28 15.99 -2.45 2.13
C TYR A 28 15.30 -1.13 2.47
N VAL A 29 14.18 -1.18 3.17
CA VAL A 29 13.41 0.01 3.53
C VAL A 29 13.18 0.05 5.03
N ASP A 30 12.86 1.25 5.54
CA ASP A 30 12.70 1.47 6.98
C ASP A 30 11.24 1.55 7.40
N GLU A 31 10.34 1.89 6.47
CA GLU A 31 8.92 2.06 6.74
C GLU A 31 8.11 1.72 5.50
N ILE A 32 6.96 1.06 5.71
CA ILE A 32 6.02 0.71 4.65
C ILE A 32 4.63 1.18 5.07
N VAL A 33 4.02 2.04 4.27
CA VAL A 33 2.66 2.55 4.52
C VAL A 33 1.73 2.04 3.43
N LEU A 34 0.73 1.28 3.83
CA LEU A 34 -0.26 0.70 2.93
C LEU A 34 -1.59 1.43 3.07
N GLY A 35 -2.20 1.80 1.94
CA GLY A 35 -3.50 2.44 1.93
C GLY A 35 -4.56 1.52 1.35
N ILE A 36 -5.71 1.43 2.02
CA ILE A 36 -6.88 0.70 1.52
C ILE A 36 -8.12 1.59 1.62
N ASP A 37 -8.93 1.61 0.56
CA ASP A 37 -10.18 2.36 0.57
C ASP A 37 -11.17 1.76 1.57
N LYS A 38 -11.80 2.61 2.37
CA LYS A 38 -12.73 2.18 3.42
C LYS A 38 -13.96 1.43 2.88
N ASP A 39 -14.38 1.74 1.67
CA ASP A 39 -15.54 1.12 1.02
C ASP A 39 -15.16 -0.01 0.06
N ARG A 40 -13.88 -0.32 -0.04
CA ARG A 40 -13.34 -1.36 -0.93
C ARG A 40 -13.72 -1.12 -2.39
N VAL A 41 -13.53 0.10 -2.86
CA VAL A 41 -13.70 0.46 -4.27
C VAL A 41 -12.38 0.90 -4.87
N THR A 42 -12.22 0.66 -6.17
CA THR A 42 -11.05 1.14 -6.92
C THR A 42 -11.18 2.63 -7.20
N TRP A 43 -10.12 3.25 -7.71
CA TRP A 43 -10.18 4.67 -8.09
C TRP A 43 -11.24 4.97 -9.13
N SER A 44 -11.60 3.98 -9.95
CA SER A 44 -12.68 4.10 -10.96
C SER A 44 -14.08 3.87 -10.37
N GLY A 45 -14.17 3.57 -9.07
CA GLY A 45 -15.44 3.33 -8.40
C GLY A 45 -15.97 1.92 -8.49
N ASN A 46 -15.17 0.97 -8.96
CA ASN A 46 -15.56 -0.44 -9.03
C ASN A 46 -15.26 -1.14 -7.70
N PRO A 47 -16.25 -1.85 -7.11
CA PRO A 47 -15.98 -2.59 -5.90
C PRO A 47 -14.99 -3.73 -6.14
N PHE A 48 -14.18 -4.03 -5.13
CA PHE A 48 -13.28 -5.17 -5.17
C PHE A 48 -13.40 -6.00 -3.90
N GLU A 49 -13.10 -7.29 -4.02
CA GLU A 49 -13.07 -8.21 -2.89
C GLU A 49 -11.70 -8.84 -2.79
N ILE A 50 -11.19 -8.92 -1.57
CA ILE A 50 -9.93 -9.60 -1.26
C ILE A 50 -10.13 -10.43 0.01
N ASP A 51 -9.34 -11.46 0.18
CA ASP A 51 -9.29 -12.20 1.44
C ASP A 51 -8.42 -11.42 2.42
N GLU A 52 -9.03 -10.53 3.19
CA GLU A 52 -8.32 -9.63 4.09
C GLU A 52 -7.65 -10.39 5.23
N GLU A 53 -8.29 -11.41 5.77
CA GLU A 53 -7.70 -12.21 6.85
C GLU A 53 -6.41 -12.89 6.39
N ALA A 54 -6.43 -13.50 5.22
CA ALA A 54 -5.22 -14.12 4.65
C ALA A 54 -4.14 -13.08 4.38
N LEU A 55 -4.52 -11.91 3.84
CA LEU A 55 -3.58 -10.84 3.54
C LEU A 55 -2.91 -10.32 4.81
N TRP A 56 -3.71 -10.00 5.84
CA TRP A 56 -3.15 -9.47 7.10
C TRP A 56 -2.25 -10.49 7.78
N ASN A 57 -2.58 -11.77 7.71
CA ASN A 57 -1.73 -12.84 8.24
C ASN A 57 -0.40 -12.95 7.50
N GLU A 58 -0.43 -12.88 6.16
CA GLU A 58 0.80 -12.90 5.36
C GLU A 58 1.70 -11.71 5.68
N LEU A 59 1.13 -10.52 5.79
CA LEU A 59 1.88 -9.31 6.11
C LEU A 59 2.47 -9.37 7.52
N SER A 60 1.71 -9.88 8.50
CA SER A 60 2.22 -10.07 9.86
C SER A 60 3.41 -11.03 9.91
N ASN A 61 3.39 -12.08 9.10
CA ASN A 61 4.49 -13.04 9.04
C ASN A 61 5.77 -12.42 8.45
N ILE A 62 5.63 -11.48 7.52
CA ILE A 62 6.76 -10.77 6.92
C ILE A 62 7.29 -9.68 7.86
N ASP A 63 6.41 -9.02 8.60
CA ASP A 63 6.71 -7.79 9.35
C ASP A 63 7.33 -8.04 10.72
N GLY A 64 8.45 -8.75 10.75
CA GLY A 64 9.18 -9.03 12.00
C GLY A 64 9.72 -7.79 12.70
N ASP A 65 9.98 -6.72 11.95
CA ASP A 65 10.56 -5.47 12.47
C ASP A 65 9.53 -4.36 12.66
N SER A 66 8.25 -4.67 12.53
CA SER A 66 7.14 -3.70 12.70
C SER A 66 7.26 -2.47 11.80
N LYS A 67 7.59 -2.68 10.53
CA LYS A 67 7.74 -1.59 9.54
C LYS A 67 6.43 -1.21 8.86
N ILE A 68 5.42 -2.09 8.86
CA ILE A 68 4.19 -1.94 8.08
C ILE A 68 3.10 -1.24 8.87
N THR A 69 2.56 -0.16 8.31
CA THR A 69 1.38 0.55 8.81
C THR A 69 0.30 0.49 7.74
N ILE A 70 -0.93 0.19 8.16
CA ILE A 70 -2.08 0.12 7.26
C ILE A 70 -3.03 1.26 7.57
N ILE A 71 -3.38 2.06 6.55
CA ILE A 71 -4.27 3.21 6.67
C ILE A 71 -5.52 2.94 5.85
N GLU A 72 -6.67 3.08 6.50
CA GLU A 72 -7.97 2.92 5.87
C GLU A 72 -8.65 4.29 5.83
N GLU A 73 -8.90 4.79 4.61
CA GLU A 73 -9.50 6.11 4.38
C GLU A 73 -10.37 6.08 3.12
N ASP A 74 -11.13 7.16 2.91
CA ASP A 74 -11.91 7.34 1.69
C ASP A 74 -10.99 7.85 0.59
N PHE A 75 -10.56 6.95 -0.29
CA PHE A 75 -9.71 7.27 -1.42
C PHE A 75 -10.46 7.39 -2.74
N HIS A 76 -11.80 7.26 -2.72
CA HIS A 76 -12.64 7.47 -3.88
C HIS A 76 -13.53 8.70 -3.67
N GLN A 77 -12.94 9.89 -3.82
CA GLN A 77 -13.61 11.16 -3.59
C GLN A 77 -14.01 11.88 -4.89
N SER A 78 -13.54 11.42 -6.03
CA SER A 78 -13.79 11.99 -7.35
C SER A 78 -14.31 10.91 -8.29
N LYS A 79 -15.02 11.35 -9.34
CA LYS A 79 -15.44 10.46 -10.44
C LYS A 79 -14.30 10.21 -11.42
N VAL A 80 -13.19 10.95 -11.31
CA VAL A 80 -12.03 10.83 -12.19
C VAL A 80 -10.96 10.00 -11.49
N ALA A 81 -10.65 8.82 -12.04
CA ALA A 81 -9.73 7.86 -11.41
C ALA A 81 -8.36 8.45 -11.11
N ILE A 82 -7.79 9.25 -12.02
CA ILE A 82 -6.46 9.83 -11.82
C ILE A 82 -6.42 10.80 -10.64
N GLU A 83 -7.53 11.49 -10.33
CA GLU A 83 -7.62 12.36 -9.18
C GLU A 83 -7.59 11.55 -7.88
N ASN A 84 -8.27 10.41 -7.85
CA ASN A 84 -8.26 9.50 -6.70
C ASN A 84 -6.87 8.90 -6.48
N ASP A 85 -6.18 8.51 -7.55
CA ASP A 85 -4.80 8.04 -7.51
C ASP A 85 -3.90 9.08 -6.87
N ASN A 86 -3.93 10.31 -7.38
CA ASN A 86 -3.10 11.40 -6.86
C ASN A 86 -3.41 11.70 -5.39
N TYR A 87 -4.67 11.71 -5.02
CA TYR A 87 -5.11 11.93 -3.64
C TYR A 87 -4.56 10.86 -2.70
N GLU A 88 -4.72 9.59 -3.05
CA GLU A 88 -4.25 8.49 -2.21
C GLU A 88 -2.74 8.53 -2.03
N ARG A 89 -1.98 8.69 -3.12
CA ARG A 89 -0.52 8.73 -3.06
C ARG A 89 -0.02 9.90 -2.23
N ASN A 90 -0.61 11.08 -2.39
CA ASN A 90 -0.23 12.26 -1.60
C ASN A 90 -0.59 12.10 -0.13
N PHE A 91 -1.74 11.52 0.17
CA PHE A 91 -2.15 11.24 1.54
C PHE A 91 -1.14 10.31 2.23
N LEU A 92 -0.80 9.20 1.57
CA LEU A 92 0.13 8.23 2.14
C LEU A 92 1.55 8.80 2.29
N LYS A 93 1.99 9.62 1.35
CA LYS A 93 3.29 10.32 1.50
C LYS A 93 3.32 11.19 2.74
N GLY A 94 2.21 11.88 3.04
CA GLY A 94 2.09 12.71 4.24
C GLY A 94 2.16 11.91 5.55
N GLU A 95 1.82 10.63 5.51
CA GLU A 95 1.88 9.75 6.67
C GLU A 95 3.27 9.11 6.88
N CYS A 96 4.17 9.25 5.91
CA CYS A 96 5.53 8.72 6.03
C CYS A 96 6.41 9.57 6.93
N SER A 97 7.24 8.91 7.72
CA SER A 97 8.15 9.57 8.68
C SER A 97 9.50 9.95 8.08
N ASN A 98 9.80 9.46 6.88
CA ASN A 98 11.11 9.63 6.24
C ASN A 98 11.02 10.52 5.01
N ASP A 99 12.13 11.20 4.68
CA ASP A 99 12.18 12.13 3.54
C ASP A 99 12.18 11.44 2.18
N TRP A 100 12.72 10.23 2.12
CA TRP A 100 12.75 9.43 0.89
C TRP A 100 11.55 8.50 0.85
N VAL A 101 10.65 8.73 -0.11
CA VAL A 101 9.42 7.95 -0.27
C VAL A 101 9.36 7.38 -1.68
N PHE A 102 9.21 6.05 -1.75
CA PHE A 102 9.04 5.33 -3.01
C PHE A 102 7.61 4.79 -3.09
N SER A 103 7.02 4.84 -4.28
CA SER A 103 5.68 4.30 -4.53
C SER A 103 5.80 3.06 -5.42
N PHE A 104 5.37 1.91 -4.89
CA PHE A 104 5.34 0.65 -5.65
C PHE A 104 3.91 0.13 -5.70
N ASP A 105 3.45 -0.28 -6.89
CA ASP A 105 2.19 -0.98 -7.03
C ASP A 105 2.37 -2.45 -6.59
N ALA A 106 1.26 -3.10 -6.21
CA ALA A 106 1.33 -4.47 -5.67
C ALA A 106 1.93 -5.48 -6.66
N ASP A 107 1.76 -5.25 -7.96
CA ASP A 107 2.28 -6.12 -9.01
C ASP A 107 3.72 -5.78 -9.43
N GLU A 108 4.32 -4.72 -8.89
CA GLU A 108 5.71 -4.37 -9.18
C GLU A 108 6.64 -5.17 -8.28
N MET A 109 7.69 -5.72 -8.87
CA MET A 109 8.70 -6.49 -8.14
C MET A 109 10.09 -5.97 -8.45
N LEU A 110 10.84 -5.68 -7.40
CA LEU A 110 12.25 -5.35 -7.50
C LEU A 110 13.05 -6.62 -7.80
N VAL A 111 13.92 -6.54 -8.76
CA VAL A 111 14.81 -7.64 -9.15
C VAL A 111 16.22 -7.42 -8.65
#